data_2310c3d7b4b98339c259552e1df789fa
#
_entry.id   2310c3d7b4b98339c259552e1df789fa
#
_cell.length_a   1.000
_cell.length_b   1.000
_cell.length_c   1.000
_cell.angle_alpha   90.00
_cell.angle_beta   90.00
_cell.angle_gamma   90.00
#
_symmetry.space_group_name_H-M   'P 1'
#
loop_
_entity.id
_entity.type
_entity.pdbx_description
1 polymer ?
#
loop_
_entity_poly.entity_id
_entity_poly.type
_entity_poly.pdbx_seq_one_letter_code
_entity_poly.pdbx_strand_id
1 'polypeptide(L)'
;MTDLTRLALPAWAGPAPPRREAVDEHEITINGPWWREAVTARRLPGTPPSGPTLTRAEVWAAASDDVFTLLWRSLAWGSGRYLRLNARRLDSIAADVPRASSLLTRAAEVSRRDPLEAYTLLRPGPHNAIRSLGPSFFTKFLYFAGGGAPDHPCLILDRVVATALRDRCGWTSLHRTGPWPAETYGRYCDLLTRWAQAGSWAPDEIERALFAGGQEERS
;
A
#
# COMPACT_ATOMS: atom_id res chain seq x y z
N MET A 1 -23.87 4.49 -8.26
CA MET A 1 -22.67 3.74 -7.80
C MET A 1 -22.35 2.67 -8.84
N THR A 2 -21.10 2.56 -9.31
CA THR A 2 -20.72 1.56 -10.32
C THR A 2 -20.92 0.15 -9.79
N ASP A 3 -21.58 -0.70 -10.58
CA ASP A 3 -21.72 -2.13 -10.29
C ASP A 3 -20.42 -2.86 -10.66
N LEU A 4 -19.61 -3.18 -9.65
CA LEU A 4 -18.30 -3.80 -9.85
C LEU A 4 -18.39 -5.26 -10.30
N THR A 5 -19.54 -5.94 -10.11
CA THR A 5 -19.70 -7.34 -10.54
C THR A 5 -19.65 -7.48 -12.06
N ARG A 6 -19.97 -6.41 -12.77
CA ARG A 6 -19.98 -6.34 -14.24
C ARG A 6 -18.65 -5.88 -14.83
N LEU A 7 -17.70 -5.42 -14.02
CA LEU A 7 -16.39 -5.01 -14.53
C LEU A 7 -15.53 -6.26 -14.82
N ALA A 8 -15.11 -6.38 -16.07
CA ALA A 8 -14.11 -7.36 -16.48
C ALA A 8 -12.71 -6.77 -16.39
N LEU A 9 -11.71 -7.62 -16.20
CA LEU A 9 -10.32 -7.21 -16.29
C LEU A 9 -10.02 -6.86 -17.76
N PRO A 10 -9.56 -5.65 -18.09
CA PRO A 10 -9.17 -5.31 -19.44
C PRO A 10 -7.92 -6.11 -19.87
N ALA A 11 -7.86 -6.47 -21.16
CA ALA A 11 -6.74 -7.28 -21.69
C ALA A 11 -5.35 -6.67 -21.39
N TRP A 12 -5.22 -5.34 -21.40
CA TRP A 12 -3.96 -4.64 -21.10
C TRP A 12 -3.52 -4.77 -19.64
N ALA A 13 -4.43 -5.09 -18.72
CA ALA A 13 -4.16 -5.22 -17.29
C ALA A 13 -3.91 -6.68 -16.86
N GLY A 14 -3.86 -7.62 -17.84
CA GLY A 14 -3.44 -8.99 -17.57
C GLY A 14 -1.94 -9.02 -17.23
N PRO A 15 -1.52 -9.69 -16.15
CA PRO A 15 -0.10 -9.85 -15.83
C PRO A 15 0.62 -10.62 -16.94
N ALA A 16 1.78 -10.13 -17.36
CA ALA A 16 2.58 -10.75 -18.39
C ALA A 16 3.83 -11.48 -17.85
N PRO A 17 4.70 -10.84 -17.02
CA PRO A 17 5.82 -11.54 -16.42
C PRO A 17 5.37 -12.37 -15.20
N PRO A 18 6.16 -13.39 -14.80
CA PRO A 18 5.92 -14.13 -13.56
C PRO A 18 5.85 -13.20 -12.34
N ARG A 19 5.05 -13.55 -11.32
CA ARG A 19 4.85 -12.76 -10.10
C ARG A 19 6.16 -12.31 -9.46
N ARG A 20 7.15 -13.20 -9.40
CA ARG A 20 8.48 -12.86 -8.88
C ARG A 20 9.07 -11.63 -9.57
N GLU A 21 9.09 -11.62 -10.88
CA GLU A 21 9.66 -10.53 -11.68
C GLU A 21 8.78 -9.28 -11.61
N ALA A 22 7.46 -9.45 -11.77
CA ALA A 22 6.53 -8.33 -11.82
C ALA A 22 6.34 -7.65 -10.46
N VAL A 23 6.28 -8.43 -9.37
CA VAL A 23 5.87 -7.97 -8.05
C VAL A 23 7.05 -7.96 -7.08
N ASP A 24 7.70 -9.12 -6.84
CA ASP A 24 8.71 -9.25 -5.79
C ASP A 24 9.93 -8.36 -6.05
N GLU A 25 10.39 -8.34 -7.32
CA GLU A 25 11.56 -7.58 -7.77
C GLU A 25 11.22 -6.11 -8.13
N HIS A 26 9.96 -5.67 -7.96
CA HIS A 26 9.60 -4.27 -8.19
C HIS A 26 10.33 -3.33 -7.24
N GLU A 27 11.36 -2.70 -7.77
CA GLU A 27 12.29 -1.84 -7.05
C GLU A 27 11.93 -0.36 -7.19
N ILE A 28 12.13 0.39 -6.11
CA ILE A 28 12.00 1.85 -6.06
C ILE A 28 13.30 2.45 -5.54
N THR A 29 13.80 3.49 -6.20
CA THR A 29 14.90 4.31 -5.65
C THR A 29 14.39 5.13 -4.47
N ILE A 30 15.08 5.05 -3.34
CA ILE A 30 14.73 5.71 -2.09
C ILE A 30 15.85 6.62 -1.58
N ASN A 31 15.57 7.42 -0.56
CA ASN A 31 16.59 8.18 0.18
C ASN A 31 16.84 7.53 1.56
N GLY A 32 17.52 6.38 1.56
CA GLY A 32 17.83 5.63 2.78
C GLY A 32 18.57 6.44 3.85
N PRO A 33 19.62 7.23 3.50
CA PRO A 33 20.29 8.08 4.47
C PRO A 33 19.37 9.04 5.21
N TRP A 34 18.45 9.70 4.50
CA TRP A 34 17.44 10.57 5.12
C TRP A 34 16.52 9.81 6.09
N TRP A 35 16.06 8.62 5.70
CA TRP A 35 15.18 7.80 6.55
C TRP A 35 15.87 7.43 7.85
N ARG A 36 17.13 6.99 7.80
CA ARG A 36 17.92 6.66 8.97
C ARG A 36 18.11 7.86 9.89
N GLU A 37 18.53 9.00 9.34
CA GLU A 37 18.71 10.23 10.11
C GLU A 37 17.41 10.71 10.75
N ALA A 38 16.33 10.75 9.95
CA ALA A 38 15.03 11.28 10.39
C ALA A 38 14.38 10.44 11.51
N VAL A 39 14.52 9.10 11.45
CA VAL A 39 14.02 8.18 12.49
C VAL A 39 14.87 8.30 13.76
N THR A 40 16.20 8.30 13.61
CA THR A 40 17.14 8.41 14.75
C THR A 40 16.99 9.75 15.47
N ALA A 41 16.90 10.85 14.75
CA ALA A 41 16.75 12.19 15.35
C ALA A 41 15.48 12.32 16.20
N ARG A 42 14.44 11.53 15.92
CA ARG A 42 13.17 11.48 16.67
C ARG A 42 13.13 10.37 17.73
N ARG A 43 14.22 9.61 17.87
CA ARG A 43 14.29 8.45 18.78
C ARG A 43 13.14 7.47 18.56
N LEU A 44 12.71 7.30 17.32
CA LEU A 44 11.65 6.36 16.97
C LEU A 44 12.18 4.92 16.93
N PRO A 45 11.38 3.93 17.33
CA PRO A 45 11.77 2.52 17.28
C PRO A 45 11.82 2.00 15.85
N GLY A 46 12.38 0.81 15.67
CA GLY A 46 12.48 0.11 14.40
C GLY A 46 13.70 0.49 13.58
N THR A 47 13.95 -0.31 12.53
CA THR A 47 15.11 -0.16 11.64
C THR A 47 14.68 0.38 10.27
N PRO A 48 14.93 1.66 9.96
CA PRO A 48 14.62 2.22 8.64
C PRO A 48 15.56 1.64 7.56
N PRO A 49 15.16 1.67 6.28
CA PRO A 49 16.03 1.27 5.19
C PRO A 49 17.23 2.24 5.06
N SER A 50 18.38 1.70 4.66
CA SER A 50 19.62 2.47 4.57
C SER A 50 20.22 2.55 3.15
N GLY A 51 19.79 1.65 2.25
CA GLY A 51 20.25 1.58 0.86
C GLY A 51 19.66 2.67 -0.05
N PRO A 52 20.11 2.72 -1.30
CA PRO A 52 19.60 3.65 -2.31
C PRO A 52 18.32 3.16 -2.97
N THR A 53 18.03 1.87 -2.89
CA THR A 53 16.86 1.22 -3.49
C THR A 53 16.18 0.29 -2.50
N LEU A 54 14.95 -0.13 -2.81
CA LEU A 54 14.18 -1.06 -2.01
C LEU A 54 13.18 -1.79 -2.91
N THR A 55 13.24 -3.12 -2.94
CA THR A 55 12.25 -3.96 -3.63
C THR A 55 11.04 -4.24 -2.74
N ARG A 56 9.93 -4.71 -3.34
CA ARG A 56 8.78 -5.19 -2.53
C ARG A 56 9.21 -6.35 -1.63
N ALA A 57 10.01 -7.28 -2.15
CA ALA A 57 10.51 -8.42 -1.37
C ALA A 57 11.27 -8.00 -0.11
N GLU A 58 12.13 -6.98 -0.21
CA GLU A 58 12.85 -6.44 0.93
C GLU A 58 11.94 -5.72 1.93
N VAL A 59 10.83 -5.12 1.47
CA VAL A 59 9.85 -4.49 2.39
C VAL A 59 9.11 -5.54 3.19
N TRP A 60 8.51 -6.53 2.55
CA TRP A 60 7.71 -7.53 3.29
C TRP A 60 8.56 -8.53 4.07
N ALA A 61 9.85 -8.70 3.76
CA ALA A 61 10.75 -9.45 4.63
C ALA A 61 10.80 -8.90 6.06
N ALA A 62 10.44 -7.62 6.26
CA ALA A 62 10.31 -7.00 7.56
C ALA A 62 8.94 -7.24 8.25
N ALA A 63 8.02 -7.99 7.64
CA ALA A 63 6.69 -8.23 8.22
C ALA A 63 6.72 -9.09 9.49
N SER A 64 7.80 -9.85 9.71
CA SER A 64 8.09 -10.61 10.94
C SER A 64 8.88 -9.82 11.98
N ASP A 65 9.41 -8.65 11.61
CA ASP A 65 10.16 -7.78 12.51
C ASP A 65 9.20 -6.94 13.40
N ASP A 66 9.73 -5.90 14.01
CA ASP A 66 8.86 -4.94 14.67
C ASP A 66 8.03 -4.11 13.67
N VAL A 67 6.85 -3.69 14.10
CA VAL A 67 5.88 -2.98 13.25
C VAL A 67 6.40 -1.65 12.70
N PHE A 68 7.34 -1.01 13.37
CA PHE A 68 7.93 0.24 12.91
C PHE A 68 8.95 0.01 11.81
N THR A 69 9.75 -1.07 11.87
CA THR A 69 10.65 -1.46 10.79
C THR A 69 9.84 -1.67 9.50
N LEU A 70 8.73 -2.41 9.56
CA LEU A 70 7.82 -2.59 8.45
C LEU A 70 7.25 -1.25 7.95
N LEU A 71 6.82 -0.38 8.87
CA LEU A 71 6.25 0.93 8.52
C LEU A 71 7.27 1.81 7.80
N TRP A 72 8.52 1.91 8.32
CA TRP A 72 9.54 2.75 7.71
C TRP A 72 9.89 2.29 6.29
N ARG A 73 10.02 0.99 6.08
CA ARG A 73 10.27 0.43 4.76
C ARG A 73 9.08 0.66 3.82
N SER A 74 7.84 0.48 4.29
CA SER A 74 6.63 0.75 3.51
C SER A 74 6.51 2.21 3.09
N LEU A 75 6.82 3.15 4.00
CA LEU A 75 6.80 4.58 3.72
C LEU A 75 7.93 4.99 2.77
N ALA A 76 9.12 4.44 2.95
CA ALA A 76 10.26 4.71 2.08
C ALA A 76 9.99 4.23 0.66
N TRP A 77 9.54 2.99 0.49
CA TRP A 77 9.17 2.42 -0.79
C TRP A 77 8.05 3.25 -1.46
N GLY A 78 7.00 3.60 -0.71
CA GLY A 78 5.88 4.36 -1.23
C GLY A 78 6.17 5.83 -1.56
N SER A 79 7.22 6.40 -0.98
CA SER A 79 7.65 7.79 -1.22
C SER A 79 8.67 7.91 -2.34
N GLY A 80 9.44 6.85 -2.60
CA GLY A 80 10.58 6.90 -3.50
C GLY A 80 11.59 7.96 -3.06
N ARG A 81 12.06 8.76 -4.01
CA ARG A 81 12.99 9.88 -3.76
C ARG A 81 12.31 11.09 -3.09
N TYR A 82 10.97 11.16 -3.13
CA TYR A 82 10.23 12.32 -2.68
C TYR A 82 9.93 12.25 -1.19
N LEU A 83 10.41 13.20 -0.44
CA LEU A 83 10.30 13.23 1.02
C LEU A 83 9.09 14.04 1.54
N ARG A 84 8.22 14.49 0.63
CA ARG A 84 7.07 15.33 0.97
C ARG A 84 6.22 14.69 2.07
N LEU A 85 5.98 15.44 3.13
CA LEU A 85 5.19 15.06 4.30
C LEU A 85 5.76 13.91 5.15
N ASN A 86 6.89 13.28 4.81
CA ASN A 86 7.44 12.20 5.64
C ASN A 86 7.86 12.70 7.02
N ALA A 87 8.51 13.86 7.11
CA ALA A 87 8.80 14.45 8.42
C ALA A 87 7.56 14.60 9.30
N ARG A 88 6.44 15.11 8.72
CA ARG A 88 5.17 15.24 9.46
C ARG A 88 4.56 13.91 9.88
N ARG A 89 4.76 12.83 9.10
CA ARG A 89 4.32 11.47 9.47
C ARG A 89 5.11 10.98 10.68
N LEU A 90 6.44 11.13 10.63
CA LEU A 90 7.33 10.77 11.72
C LEU A 90 7.00 11.58 12.99
N ASP A 91 6.78 12.90 12.89
CA ASP A 91 6.38 13.75 13.99
C ASP A 91 5.04 13.29 14.61
N SER A 92 4.09 12.91 13.76
CA SER A 92 2.77 12.43 14.23
C SER A 92 2.86 11.10 14.98
N ILE A 93 3.82 10.25 14.61
CA ILE A 93 4.09 8.97 15.30
C ILE A 93 4.87 9.23 16.59
N ALA A 94 5.86 10.12 16.55
CA ALA A 94 6.66 10.49 17.72
C ALA A 94 5.82 11.14 18.84
N ALA A 95 4.70 11.76 18.50
CA ALA A 95 3.79 12.37 19.46
C ALA A 95 3.15 11.35 20.43
N ASP A 96 2.95 10.10 20.00
CA ASP A 96 2.41 9.02 20.85
C ASP A 96 2.83 7.64 20.27
N VAL A 97 4.07 7.26 20.54
CA VAL A 97 4.67 6.00 20.06
C VAL A 97 3.91 4.76 20.57
N PRO A 98 3.52 4.66 21.87
CA PRO A 98 2.78 3.50 22.35
C PRO A 98 1.43 3.29 21.63
N ARG A 99 0.66 4.37 21.44
CA ARG A 99 -0.61 4.32 20.70
C ARG A 99 -0.38 3.94 19.24
N ALA A 100 0.61 4.54 18.58
CA ALA A 100 0.95 4.20 17.19
C ALA A 100 1.35 2.74 17.05
N SER A 101 2.18 2.21 17.99
CA SER A 101 2.58 0.80 18.03
C SER A 101 1.36 -0.12 18.11
N SER A 102 0.51 0.07 19.12
CA SER A 102 -0.68 -0.76 19.33
C SER A 102 -1.61 -0.76 18.12
N LEU A 103 -1.86 0.44 17.55
CA LEU A 103 -2.73 0.59 16.40
C LEU A 103 -2.16 -0.10 15.15
N LEU A 104 -0.88 0.08 14.86
CA LEU A 104 -0.22 -0.50 13.69
C LEU A 104 -0.12 -2.02 13.82
N THR A 105 0.22 -2.54 15.00
CA THR A 105 0.24 -3.99 15.25
C THR A 105 -1.12 -4.61 15.00
N ARG A 106 -2.18 -4.03 15.59
CA ARG A 106 -3.55 -4.51 15.36
C ARG A 106 -3.96 -4.43 13.89
N ALA A 107 -3.64 -3.33 13.21
CA ALA A 107 -3.96 -3.18 11.79
C ALA A 107 -3.22 -4.21 10.92
N ALA A 108 -1.95 -4.51 11.21
CA ALA A 108 -1.17 -5.55 10.54
C ALA A 108 -1.74 -6.96 10.77
N GLU A 109 -2.21 -7.27 11.98
CA GLU A 109 -2.87 -8.54 12.28
C GLU A 109 -4.19 -8.69 11.52
N VAL A 110 -5.03 -7.66 11.55
CA VAL A 110 -6.34 -7.68 10.90
C VAL A 110 -6.21 -7.68 9.37
N SER A 111 -5.18 -7.04 8.81
CA SER A 111 -4.94 -6.98 7.36
C SER A 111 -4.84 -8.36 6.70
N ARG A 112 -4.47 -9.39 7.45
CA ARG A 112 -4.33 -10.77 6.97
C ARG A 112 -5.67 -11.47 6.70
N ARG A 113 -6.79 -10.89 7.12
CA ARG A 113 -8.13 -11.49 6.99
C ARG A 113 -9.24 -10.54 6.54
N ASP A 114 -9.16 -9.27 6.93
CA ASP A 114 -10.25 -8.30 6.68
C ASP A 114 -9.69 -6.94 6.25
N PRO A 115 -9.66 -6.65 4.94
CA PRO A 115 -9.22 -5.35 4.42
C PRO A 115 -10.06 -4.17 4.89
N LEU A 116 -11.37 -4.36 5.02
CA LEU A 116 -12.28 -3.30 5.44
C LEU A 116 -12.01 -2.90 6.89
N GLU A 117 -11.91 -3.88 7.80
CA GLU A 117 -11.60 -3.64 9.21
C GLU A 117 -10.20 -3.02 9.35
N ALA A 118 -9.18 -3.56 8.68
CA ALA A 118 -7.81 -3.05 8.74
C ALA A 118 -7.72 -1.59 8.29
N TYR A 119 -8.41 -1.24 7.21
CA TYR A 119 -8.51 0.14 6.73
C TYR A 119 -9.22 1.03 7.74
N THR A 120 -10.34 0.57 8.29
CA THR A 120 -11.16 1.31 9.26
C THR A 120 -10.38 1.61 10.55
N LEU A 121 -9.52 0.70 11.02
CA LEU A 121 -8.63 0.95 12.16
C LEU A 121 -7.72 2.16 11.91
N LEU A 122 -7.18 2.30 10.70
CA LEU A 122 -6.27 3.41 10.36
C LEU A 122 -7.00 4.67 9.90
N ARG A 123 -8.30 4.55 9.58
CA ARG A 123 -9.19 5.66 9.21
C ARG A 123 -10.61 5.43 9.74
N PRO A 124 -10.84 5.60 11.05
CA PRO A 124 -12.14 5.28 11.69
C PRO A 124 -13.27 6.28 11.38
N GLY A 125 -13.05 7.22 10.47
CA GLY A 125 -14.01 8.25 10.09
C GLY A 125 -13.39 9.22 9.07
N PRO A 126 -13.68 10.52 9.12
CA PRO A 126 -13.16 11.49 8.17
C PRO A 126 -11.65 11.74 8.32
N HIS A 127 -11.06 11.36 9.44
CA HIS A 127 -9.67 11.62 9.76
C HIS A 127 -8.84 10.34 9.88
N ASN A 128 -7.55 10.42 9.56
CA ASN A 128 -6.62 9.32 9.79
C ASN A 128 -6.32 9.19 11.29
N ALA A 129 -6.25 7.97 11.79
CA ALA A 129 -5.94 7.68 13.20
C ALA A 129 -4.51 8.13 13.58
N ILE A 130 -3.57 8.07 12.63
CA ILE A 130 -2.26 8.71 12.71
C ILE A 130 -2.26 9.89 11.73
N ARG A 131 -2.10 11.10 12.24
CA ARG A 131 -2.10 12.31 11.43
C ARG A 131 -1.04 12.22 10.31
N SER A 132 -1.37 12.74 9.13
CA SER A 132 -0.53 12.72 7.92
C SER A 132 -0.23 11.34 7.32
N LEU A 133 -0.64 10.24 7.95
CA LEU A 133 -0.57 8.89 7.39
C LEU A 133 -1.88 8.56 6.66
N GLY A 134 -1.98 8.98 5.40
CA GLY A 134 -3.19 8.79 4.58
C GLY A 134 -3.24 7.44 3.84
N PRO A 135 -4.40 7.13 3.21
CA PRO A 135 -4.66 5.84 2.57
C PRO A 135 -3.60 5.39 1.56
N SER A 136 -3.12 6.27 0.70
CA SER A 136 -2.07 5.90 -0.27
C SER A 136 -0.77 5.37 0.36
N PHE A 137 -0.57 5.59 1.65
CA PHE A 137 0.59 5.11 2.40
C PHE A 137 0.24 3.98 3.35
N PHE A 138 -0.85 4.07 4.10
CA PHE A 138 -1.16 3.00 5.01
C PHE A 138 -1.70 1.75 4.29
N THR A 139 -2.27 1.84 3.09
CA THR A 139 -2.60 0.64 2.31
C THR A 139 -1.34 -0.11 1.86
N LYS A 140 -0.22 0.59 1.62
CA LYS A 140 1.08 -0.05 1.41
C LYS A 140 1.54 -0.81 2.65
N PHE A 141 1.45 -0.20 3.82
CA PHE A 141 1.76 -0.86 5.08
C PHE A 141 0.88 -2.11 5.30
N LEU A 142 -0.44 -2.02 5.08
CA LEU A 142 -1.36 -3.17 5.19
C LEU A 142 -1.00 -4.29 4.21
N TYR A 143 -0.67 -3.96 2.97
CA TYR A 143 -0.22 -4.92 1.96
C TYR A 143 1.07 -5.62 2.38
N PHE A 144 2.08 -4.85 2.77
CA PHE A 144 3.38 -5.42 3.16
C PHE A 144 3.32 -6.25 4.45
N ALA A 145 2.34 -6.02 5.33
CA ALA A 145 2.10 -6.82 6.51
C ALA A 145 1.72 -8.29 6.19
N GLY A 146 1.34 -8.58 4.95
CA GLY A 146 1.11 -9.93 4.45
C GLY A 146 2.38 -10.77 4.26
N GLY A 147 3.57 -10.19 4.37
CA GLY A 147 4.83 -10.92 4.26
C GLY A 147 5.07 -11.56 2.89
N GLY A 148 4.48 -11.01 1.82
CA GLY A 148 4.61 -11.54 0.45
C GLY A 148 3.67 -12.71 0.12
N ALA A 149 2.73 -13.05 1.00
CA ALA A 149 1.73 -14.09 0.73
C ALA A 149 0.88 -13.71 -0.49
N PRO A 150 0.82 -14.56 -1.53
CA PRO A 150 0.12 -14.23 -2.78
C PRO A 150 -1.41 -14.12 -2.62
N ASP A 151 -1.95 -14.70 -1.56
CA ASP A 151 -3.37 -14.68 -1.19
C ASP A 151 -3.70 -13.61 -0.14
N HIS A 152 -2.74 -12.73 0.19
CA HIS A 152 -2.97 -11.64 1.15
C HIS A 152 -4.08 -10.70 0.67
N PRO A 153 -5.13 -10.48 1.49
CA PRO A 153 -6.32 -9.78 1.01
C PRO A 153 -6.17 -8.26 0.89
N CYS A 154 -5.22 -7.64 1.61
CA CYS A 154 -4.97 -6.21 1.51
C CYS A 154 -4.07 -5.89 0.32
N LEU A 155 -4.46 -4.90 -0.48
CA LEU A 155 -3.75 -4.46 -1.68
C LEU A 155 -3.42 -2.97 -1.63
N ILE A 156 -2.46 -2.53 -2.44
CA ILE A 156 -2.10 -1.12 -2.52
C ILE A 156 -3.14 -0.35 -3.32
N LEU A 157 -3.75 0.66 -2.69
CA LEU A 157 -4.61 1.62 -3.37
C LEU A 157 -4.00 3.02 -3.28
N ASP A 158 -3.50 3.51 -4.39
CA ASP A 158 -2.99 4.86 -4.51
C ASP A 158 -3.60 5.60 -5.72
N ARG A 159 -3.14 6.83 -5.96
CA ARG A 159 -3.67 7.64 -7.05
C ARG A 159 -3.48 7.01 -8.43
N VAL A 160 -2.38 6.30 -8.65
CA VAL A 160 -2.08 5.70 -9.97
C VAL A 160 -3.06 4.56 -10.24
N VAL A 161 -3.19 3.63 -9.29
CA VAL A 161 -4.14 2.51 -9.38
C VAL A 161 -5.58 3.02 -9.48
N ALA A 162 -5.97 4.00 -8.64
CA ALA A 162 -7.33 4.56 -8.67
C ALA A 162 -7.65 5.25 -10.01
N THR A 163 -6.66 5.94 -10.62
CA THR A 163 -6.82 6.55 -11.93
C THR A 163 -7.02 5.49 -13.01
N ALA A 164 -6.18 4.45 -13.04
CA ALA A 164 -6.32 3.34 -14.00
C ALA A 164 -7.68 2.63 -13.88
N LEU A 165 -8.11 2.33 -12.66
CA LEU A 165 -9.43 1.72 -12.42
C LEU A 165 -10.59 2.59 -12.90
N ARG A 166 -10.53 3.91 -12.63
CA ARG A 166 -11.58 4.83 -13.05
C ARG A 166 -11.61 5.04 -14.55
N ASP A 167 -10.46 5.36 -15.14
CA ASP A 167 -10.40 5.92 -16.49
C ASP A 167 -10.28 4.83 -17.55
N ARG A 168 -9.73 3.66 -17.21
CA ARG A 168 -9.46 2.58 -18.16
C ARG A 168 -10.23 1.29 -17.87
N CYS A 169 -10.68 1.07 -16.63
CA CYS A 169 -11.41 -0.15 -16.26
C CYS A 169 -12.92 0.08 -16.03
N GLY A 170 -13.41 1.33 -16.18
CA GLY A 170 -14.83 1.63 -16.09
C GLY A 170 -15.38 1.81 -14.67
N TRP A 171 -14.54 1.91 -13.63
CA TRP A 171 -15.02 2.24 -12.29
C TRP A 171 -15.26 3.76 -12.15
N THR A 172 -16.22 4.29 -12.86
CA THR A 172 -16.48 5.74 -12.99
C THR A 172 -16.78 6.46 -11.68
N SER A 173 -17.34 5.76 -10.67
CA SER A 173 -17.61 6.33 -9.35
C SER A 173 -16.41 6.35 -8.41
N LEU A 174 -15.26 5.76 -8.78
CA LEU A 174 -14.04 5.82 -7.97
C LEU A 174 -13.38 7.20 -8.10
N HIS A 175 -13.06 7.83 -6.98
CA HIS A 175 -12.28 9.06 -6.98
C HIS A 175 -10.81 8.74 -7.34
N ARG A 176 -10.20 9.53 -8.25
CA ARG A 176 -8.77 9.36 -8.63
C ARG A 176 -7.82 9.58 -7.46
N THR A 177 -8.20 10.41 -6.51
CA THR A 177 -7.38 10.74 -5.33
C THR A 177 -8.13 10.42 -4.06
N GLY A 178 -7.42 9.84 -3.08
CA GLY A 178 -7.98 9.64 -1.74
C GLY A 178 -8.23 10.96 -0.98
N PRO A 179 -8.80 10.87 0.21
CA PRO A 179 -9.08 9.63 0.91
C PRO A 179 -10.32 8.91 0.37
N TRP A 180 -10.26 7.59 0.27
CA TRP A 180 -11.41 6.77 -0.09
C TRP A 180 -12.13 6.29 1.20
N PRO A 181 -13.46 6.04 1.14
CA PRO A 181 -14.19 5.33 2.20
C PRO A 181 -13.66 3.89 2.38
N ALA A 182 -13.78 3.35 3.60
CA ALA A 182 -13.36 1.98 3.90
C ALA A 182 -14.08 0.94 3.03
N GLU A 183 -15.37 1.14 2.79
CA GLU A 183 -16.18 0.27 1.90
C GLU A 183 -15.68 0.31 0.45
N THR A 184 -15.15 1.45 0.01
CA THR A 184 -14.53 1.56 -1.33
C THR A 184 -13.25 0.76 -1.39
N TYR A 185 -12.46 0.76 -0.31
CA TYR A 185 -11.24 -0.05 -0.23
C TYR A 185 -11.55 -1.56 -0.18
N GLY A 186 -12.51 -1.99 0.63
CA GLY A 186 -12.95 -3.39 0.65
C GLY A 186 -13.41 -3.85 -0.74
N ARG A 187 -14.28 -3.09 -1.40
CA ARG A 187 -14.74 -3.38 -2.77
C ARG A 187 -13.61 -3.42 -3.80
N TYR A 188 -12.57 -2.62 -3.60
CA TYR A 188 -11.35 -2.64 -4.44
C TYR A 188 -10.62 -3.98 -4.27
N CYS A 189 -10.37 -4.40 -3.05
CA CYS A 189 -9.70 -5.68 -2.78
C CYS A 189 -10.51 -6.87 -3.34
N ASP A 190 -11.83 -6.88 -3.13
CA ASP A 190 -12.73 -7.91 -3.67
C ASP A 190 -12.72 -7.95 -5.20
N LEU A 191 -12.69 -6.79 -5.86
CA LEU A 191 -12.63 -6.70 -7.32
C LEU A 191 -11.36 -7.35 -7.88
N LEU A 192 -10.19 -6.99 -7.33
CA LEU A 192 -8.93 -7.52 -7.79
C LEU A 192 -8.79 -9.02 -7.48
N THR A 193 -9.25 -9.46 -6.32
CA THR A 193 -9.30 -10.89 -5.96
C THR A 193 -10.14 -11.68 -6.97
N ARG A 194 -11.34 -11.18 -7.33
CA ARG A 194 -12.18 -11.82 -8.33
C ARG A 194 -11.51 -11.87 -9.70
N TRP A 195 -10.87 -10.80 -10.14
CA TRP A 195 -10.15 -10.77 -11.42
C TRP A 195 -8.98 -11.74 -11.42
N ALA A 196 -8.23 -11.81 -10.35
CA ALA A 196 -7.11 -12.72 -10.19
C ALA A 196 -7.55 -14.19 -10.26
N GLN A 197 -8.63 -14.54 -9.56
CA GLN A 197 -9.20 -15.90 -9.60
C GLN A 197 -9.62 -16.32 -11.02
N ALA A 198 -10.21 -15.40 -11.80
CA ALA A 198 -10.61 -15.69 -13.16
C ALA A 198 -9.42 -15.96 -14.10
N GLY A 199 -8.24 -15.42 -13.81
CA GLY A 199 -7.02 -15.58 -14.62
C GLY A 199 -5.97 -16.48 -13.99
N SER A 200 -6.21 -17.09 -12.84
CA SER A 200 -5.23 -17.87 -12.07
C SER A 200 -3.98 -17.07 -11.69
N TRP A 201 -4.16 -15.81 -11.33
CA TRP A 201 -3.11 -14.89 -10.87
C TRP A 201 -3.25 -14.61 -9.37
N ALA A 202 -2.21 -13.99 -8.77
CA ALA A 202 -2.35 -13.35 -7.46
C ALA A 202 -2.96 -11.95 -7.61
N PRO A 203 -3.77 -11.47 -6.63
CA PRO A 203 -4.37 -10.13 -6.70
C PRO A 203 -3.36 -8.99 -6.83
N ASP A 204 -2.17 -9.14 -6.26
CA ASP A 204 -1.10 -8.14 -6.36
C ASP A 204 -0.41 -8.08 -7.72
N GLU A 205 -0.51 -9.12 -8.54
CA GLU A 205 -0.10 -9.08 -9.95
C GLU A 205 -1.02 -8.15 -10.73
N ILE A 206 -2.34 -8.23 -10.48
CA ILE A 206 -3.32 -7.31 -11.07
C ILE A 206 -3.07 -5.88 -10.60
N GLU A 207 -2.85 -5.67 -9.30
CA GLU A 207 -2.52 -4.34 -8.76
C GLU A 207 -1.28 -3.75 -9.45
N ARG A 208 -0.25 -4.57 -9.63
CA ARG A 208 0.99 -4.14 -10.28
C ARG A 208 0.79 -3.79 -11.76
N ALA A 209 -0.02 -4.56 -12.49
CA ALA A 209 -0.37 -4.28 -13.87
C ALA A 209 -1.16 -2.96 -14.00
N LEU A 210 -2.13 -2.73 -13.11
CA LEU A 210 -2.88 -1.46 -13.04
C LEU A 210 -1.97 -0.28 -12.74
N PHE A 211 -1.00 -0.45 -11.84
CA PHE A 211 -0.02 0.59 -11.52
C PHE A 211 0.86 0.92 -12.75
N ALA A 212 1.35 -0.08 -13.47
CA ALA A 212 2.16 0.11 -14.67
C ALA A 212 1.35 0.85 -15.76
N GLY A 213 0.16 0.35 -16.09
CA GLY A 213 -0.69 0.98 -17.10
C GLY A 213 -1.16 2.39 -16.74
N GLY A 214 -1.30 2.70 -15.46
CA GLY A 214 -1.62 4.06 -15.01
C GLY A 214 -0.44 5.04 -15.04
N GLN A 215 0.79 4.56 -15.21
CA GLN A 215 1.99 5.41 -15.41
C GLN A 215 2.19 5.80 -16.87
N GLU A 216 1.87 4.93 -17.82
CA GLU A 216 2.04 5.19 -19.26
C GLU A 216 1.29 6.43 -19.74
N GLU A 217 0.14 6.75 -19.15
CA GLU A 217 -0.63 7.96 -19.48
C GLU A 217 0.00 9.28 -18.97
N ARG A 218 1.07 9.20 -18.19
CA ARG A 218 1.70 10.37 -17.54
C ARG A 218 3.03 10.75 -18.18
N SER A 219 3.49 9.95 -19.14
CA SER A 219 4.71 10.18 -19.92
C SER A 219 4.40 10.85 -21.23
#